data_9141363e2e11b921f35a3a7c9b63db0b
#
_entry.id   9141363e2e11b921f35a3a7c9b63db0b
#
_cell.length_a   1.000
_cell.length_b   1.000
_cell.length_c   1.000
_cell.angle_alpha   90.00
_cell.angle_beta   90.00
_cell.angle_gamma   90.00
#
_symmetry.space_group_name_H-M   'P 1'
#
loop_
_entity.id
_entity.type
_entity.pdbx_description
1 polymer ?
#
loop_
_entity_poly.entity_id
_entity_poly.type
_entity_poly.pdbx_seq_one_letter_code
_entity_poly.pdbx_strand_id
1 'polypeptide(L)'
;MTCNDRTMASITFHGDPVSTVGELPAVGSAAPAFDLVGADLAPVTSQSLAGRRVVLNIFPSVDTGVCAASVRQFNKLASELDNTTVVCDSADLPFAGARFCGAEGLTDVVTGSTFRSTFGADYGVTLADGPLAGLLSRAVVVLDESGKVIYTEQVPEVGQEPDYDAAVAALS
;
A
#
# COMPACT_ATOMS: atom_id res chain seq x y z
N MET A 1 -17.60 6.40 -26.67
CA MET A 1 -17.03 6.95 -25.42
C MET A 1 -17.58 6.13 -24.27
N THR A 2 -16.86 5.13 -23.83
CA THR A 2 -17.21 4.38 -22.61
C THR A 2 -16.72 5.20 -21.43
N CYS A 3 -17.64 5.89 -20.74
CA CYS A 3 -17.40 6.38 -19.40
C CYS A 3 -17.00 5.17 -18.56
N ASN A 4 -15.74 5.08 -18.20
CA ASN A 4 -15.26 4.12 -17.22
C ASN A 4 -15.78 4.66 -15.88
N ASP A 5 -16.97 4.23 -15.51
CA ASP A 5 -17.59 4.54 -14.22
C ASP A 5 -16.83 3.76 -13.15
N ARG A 6 -15.62 4.23 -12.82
CA ARG A 6 -14.85 3.69 -11.70
C ARG A 6 -15.56 4.15 -10.44
N THR A 7 -16.19 3.23 -9.76
CA THR A 7 -16.79 3.48 -8.46
C THR A 7 -15.69 4.00 -7.52
N MET A 8 -15.92 5.17 -6.93
CA MET A 8 -15.01 5.77 -5.96
C MET A 8 -15.33 5.23 -4.57
N ALA A 9 -14.30 4.91 -3.78
CA ALA A 9 -14.52 4.62 -2.38
C ALA A 9 -14.70 5.92 -1.60
N SER A 10 -15.66 5.91 -0.67
CA SER A 10 -15.90 7.01 0.26
C SER A 10 -15.35 6.62 1.63
N ILE A 11 -14.41 7.42 2.13
CA ILE A 11 -13.74 7.23 3.43
C ILE A 11 -13.73 8.57 4.17
N THR A 12 -13.10 8.63 5.33
CA THR A 12 -12.99 9.88 6.09
C THR A 12 -11.54 10.21 6.41
N PHE A 13 -11.27 11.50 6.58
CA PHE A 13 -10.02 12.02 7.12
C PHE A 13 -10.36 13.03 8.21
N HIS A 14 -9.99 12.72 9.46
CA HIS A 14 -10.40 13.46 10.66
C HIS A 14 -11.93 13.64 10.77
N GLY A 15 -12.67 12.61 10.32
CA GLY A 15 -14.13 12.62 10.32
C GLY A 15 -14.78 13.30 9.11
N ASP A 16 -14.01 14.02 8.29
CA ASP A 16 -14.53 14.67 7.08
C ASP A 16 -14.52 13.70 5.89
N PRO A 17 -15.59 13.66 5.07
CA PRO A 17 -15.66 12.77 3.92
C PRO A 17 -14.61 13.11 2.87
N VAL A 18 -13.91 12.08 2.38
CA VAL A 18 -12.99 12.17 1.25
C VAL A 18 -13.20 10.95 0.34
N SER A 19 -12.84 11.10 -0.93
CA SER A 19 -13.04 10.06 -1.93
C SER A 19 -11.70 9.61 -2.52
N THR A 20 -11.64 8.33 -2.93
CA THR A 20 -10.54 7.82 -3.76
C THR A 20 -10.92 7.85 -5.24
N VAL A 21 -9.93 7.76 -6.13
CA VAL A 21 -10.15 7.75 -7.60
C VAL A 21 -10.78 6.46 -8.11
N GLY A 22 -10.91 5.44 -7.27
CA GLY A 22 -11.47 4.13 -7.63
C GLY A 22 -11.63 3.26 -6.40
N GLU A 23 -11.80 1.97 -6.62
CA GLU A 23 -11.85 0.94 -5.58
C GLU A 23 -10.64 0.01 -5.66
N LEU A 24 -10.34 -0.67 -4.56
CA LEU A 24 -9.31 -1.70 -4.53
C LEU A 24 -9.64 -2.83 -5.51
N PRO A 25 -8.62 -3.54 -6.03
CA PRO A 25 -8.83 -4.73 -6.84
C PRO A 25 -9.68 -5.76 -6.08
N ALA A 26 -10.55 -6.46 -6.79
CA ALA A 26 -11.42 -7.47 -6.18
C ALA A 26 -10.62 -8.69 -5.70
N VAL A 27 -10.96 -9.22 -4.53
CA VAL A 27 -10.44 -10.50 -4.05
C VAL A 27 -10.77 -11.59 -5.08
N GLY A 28 -9.79 -12.40 -5.43
CA GLY A 28 -9.90 -13.46 -6.44
C GLY A 28 -9.47 -13.02 -7.83
N SER A 29 -9.26 -11.73 -8.06
CA SER A 29 -8.77 -11.23 -9.36
C SER A 29 -7.24 -11.22 -9.41
N ALA A 30 -6.68 -11.21 -10.62
CA ALA A 30 -5.27 -10.92 -10.82
C ALA A 30 -5.01 -9.45 -10.43
N ALA A 31 -4.01 -9.21 -9.56
CA ALA A 31 -3.66 -7.87 -9.16
C ALA A 31 -3.10 -7.07 -10.35
N PRO A 32 -3.39 -5.76 -10.44
CA PRO A 32 -2.71 -4.92 -11.42
C PRO A 32 -1.20 -4.99 -11.26
N ALA A 33 -0.48 -5.07 -12.37
CA ALA A 33 0.98 -4.98 -12.35
C ALA A 33 1.41 -3.63 -11.77
N PHE A 34 2.48 -3.62 -10.97
CA PHE A 34 3.01 -2.39 -10.41
C PHE A 34 4.50 -2.24 -10.70
N ASP A 35 4.94 -1.00 -10.78
CA ASP A 35 6.32 -0.59 -10.96
C ASP A 35 6.59 0.59 -10.00
N LEU A 36 7.28 0.30 -8.92
CA LEU A 36 7.59 1.24 -7.85
C LEU A 36 9.09 1.49 -7.79
N VAL A 37 9.51 2.52 -7.08
CA VAL A 37 10.92 2.85 -6.88
C VAL A 37 11.30 2.58 -5.43
N GLY A 38 12.25 1.69 -5.22
CA GLY A 38 12.76 1.34 -3.91
C GLY A 38 13.66 2.41 -3.28
N ALA A 39 14.02 2.21 -2.02
CA ALA A 39 14.88 3.11 -1.26
C ALA A 39 16.27 3.31 -1.89
N ASP A 40 16.76 2.32 -2.61
CA ASP A 40 18.04 2.33 -3.34
C ASP A 40 17.90 2.85 -4.78
N LEU A 41 16.73 3.37 -5.15
CA LEU A 41 16.33 3.81 -6.49
C LEU A 41 16.20 2.68 -7.51
N ALA A 42 16.32 1.42 -7.09
CA ALA A 42 16.06 0.27 -7.94
C ALA A 42 14.56 0.02 -8.09
N PRO A 43 14.12 -0.60 -9.20
CA PRO A 43 12.71 -0.92 -9.39
C PRO A 43 12.22 -2.00 -8.41
N VAL A 44 11.03 -1.81 -7.87
CA VAL A 44 10.26 -2.81 -7.12
C VAL A 44 9.01 -3.09 -7.92
N THR A 45 8.95 -4.22 -8.57
CA THR A 45 7.90 -4.55 -9.56
C THR A 45 7.19 -5.84 -9.21
N SER A 46 5.98 -6.01 -9.76
CA SER A 46 5.26 -7.29 -9.68
C SER A 46 6.12 -8.44 -10.19
N GLN A 47 6.87 -8.23 -11.26
CA GLN A 47 7.74 -9.24 -11.86
C GLN A 47 8.91 -9.60 -10.95
N SER A 48 9.52 -8.60 -10.30
CA SER A 48 10.65 -8.85 -9.37
C SER A 48 10.22 -9.61 -8.11
N LEU A 49 8.94 -9.59 -7.78
CA LEU A 49 8.36 -10.27 -6.62
C LEU A 49 7.56 -11.53 -7.00
N ALA A 50 7.60 -11.96 -8.24
CA ALA A 50 6.90 -13.15 -8.72
C ALA A 50 7.33 -14.40 -7.93
N GLY A 51 6.37 -15.26 -7.59
CA GLY A 51 6.61 -16.46 -6.79
C GLY A 51 6.64 -16.23 -5.28
N ARG A 52 6.52 -15.01 -4.83
CA ARG A 52 6.41 -14.65 -3.42
C ARG A 52 5.01 -14.13 -3.10
N ARG A 53 4.58 -14.35 -1.87
CA ARG A 53 3.40 -13.64 -1.35
C ARG A 53 3.80 -12.19 -1.07
N VAL A 54 2.90 -11.27 -1.34
CA VAL A 54 3.17 -9.84 -1.20
C VAL A 54 2.09 -9.19 -0.34
N VAL A 55 2.52 -8.43 0.65
CA VAL A 55 1.64 -7.54 1.41
C VAL A 55 1.96 -6.11 0.98
N LEU A 56 0.98 -5.43 0.39
CA LEU A 56 1.08 -4.01 0.06
C LEU A 56 0.47 -3.22 1.21
N ASN A 57 1.31 -2.53 1.96
CA ASN A 57 0.91 -1.58 3.01
C ASN A 57 0.91 -0.19 2.40
N ILE A 58 -0.26 0.34 2.13
CA ILE A 58 -0.49 1.58 1.38
C ILE A 58 -0.89 2.69 2.34
N PHE A 59 -0.25 3.85 2.25
CA PHE A 59 -0.52 4.96 3.17
C PHE A 59 -0.12 6.33 2.56
N PRO A 60 -0.58 7.45 3.16
CA PRO A 60 -0.27 8.79 2.65
C PRO A 60 1.20 9.18 2.71
N SER A 61 1.87 9.03 3.85
CA SER A 61 3.28 9.41 4.02
C SER A 61 3.90 8.80 5.28
N VAL A 62 5.17 8.37 5.18
CA VAL A 62 5.96 7.92 6.36
C VAL A 62 6.16 9.02 7.38
N ASP A 63 6.01 10.29 6.99
CA ASP A 63 6.17 11.44 7.88
C ASP A 63 4.92 11.76 8.70
N THR A 64 3.90 10.87 8.71
CA THR A 64 2.75 10.95 9.61
C THR A 64 2.79 9.84 10.65
N GLY A 65 2.29 10.10 11.86
CA GLY A 65 2.43 9.20 13.01
C GLY A 65 1.84 7.81 12.79
N VAL A 66 0.62 7.73 12.26
CA VAL A 66 -0.08 6.44 12.01
C VAL A 66 0.59 5.65 10.90
N CYS A 67 1.05 6.31 9.84
CA CYS A 67 1.79 5.67 8.76
C CYS A 67 3.11 5.09 9.24
N ALA A 68 3.87 5.87 10.02
CA ALA A 68 5.10 5.41 10.65
C ALA A 68 4.85 4.19 11.55
N ALA A 69 3.79 4.22 12.35
CA ALA A 69 3.39 3.08 13.20
C ALA A 69 3.09 1.83 12.37
N SER A 70 2.39 1.98 11.25
CA SER A 70 2.08 0.85 10.37
C SER A 70 3.33 0.22 9.74
N VAL A 71 4.29 1.03 9.33
CA VAL A 71 5.56 0.51 8.78
C VAL A 71 6.34 -0.28 9.83
N ARG A 72 6.43 0.25 11.06
CA ARG A 72 7.09 -0.45 12.18
C ARG A 72 6.40 -1.78 12.49
N GLN A 73 5.08 -1.79 12.55
CA GLN A 73 4.31 -3.00 12.88
C GLN A 73 4.46 -4.05 11.78
N PHE A 74 4.35 -3.67 10.53
CA PHE A 74 4.56 -4.60 9.41
C PHE A 74 6.00 -5.10 9.34
N ASN A 75 6.99 -4.28 9.68
CA ASN A 75 8.37 -4.73 9.75
C ASN A 75 8.54 -5.85 10.79
N LYS A 76 7.93 -5.70 11.96
CA LYS A 76 7.94 -6.73 12.99
C LYS A 76 7.28 -8.02 12.51
N LEU A 77 6.09 -7.92 11.90
CA LEU A 77 5.35 -9.07 11.37
C LEU A 77 6.10 -9.75 10.21
N ALA A 78 6.70 -8.98 9.32
CA ALA A 78 7.42 -9.49 8.16
C ALA A 78 8.55 -10.46 8.54
N SER A 79 9.22 -10.23 9.67
CA SER A 79 10.30 -11.09 10.16
C SER A 79 9.82 -12.52 10.48
N GLU A 80 8.53 -12.70 10.70
CA GLU A 80 7.90 -13.98 11.07
C GLU A 80 7.17 -14.66 9.91
N LEU A 81 7.10 -14.00 8.74
CA LEU A 81 6.34 -14.48 7.57
C LEU A 81 7.26 -15.16 6.54
N ASP A 82 6.98 -16.43 6.26
CA ASP A 82 7.72 -17.20 5.25
C ASP A 82 7.28 -16.80 3.82
N ASN A 83 8.25 -16.77 2.89
CA ASN A 83 8.04 -16.48 1.46
C ASN A 83 7.14 -15.27 1.20
N THR A 84 7.30 -14.25 2.02
CA THR A 84 6.45 -13.05 1.97
C THR A 84 7.32 -11.80 1.92
N THR A 85 6.98 -10.88 1.02
CA THR A 85 7.58 -9.55 0.97
C THR A 85 6.52 -8.53 1.35
N VAL A 86 6.81 -7.69 2.34
CA VAL A 86 5.97 -6.55 2.69
C VAL A 86 6.54 -5.31 2.01
N VAL A 87 5.73 -4.69 1.16
CA VAL A 87 6.07 -3.44 0.48
C VAL A 87 5.24 -2.32 1.08
N CYS A 88 5.91 -1.30 1.58
CA CYS A 88 5.29 -0.12 2.17
C CYS A 88 5.26 1.00 1.12
N ASP A 89 4.06 1.32 0.64
CA ASP A 89 3.83 2.13 -0.55
C ASP A 89 3.27 3.50 -0.20
N SER A 90 3.89 4.53 -0.71
CA SER A 90 3.40 5.91 -0.61
C SER A 90 3.84 6.74 -1.81
N ALA A 91 3.27 7.95 -1.92
CA ALA A 91 3.71 8.94 -2.89
C ALA A 91 4.94 9.74 -2.43
N ASP A 92 5.49 9.41 -1.26
CA ASP A 92 6.77 9.97 -0.81
C ASP A 92 7.85 9.70 -1.87
N LEU A 93 8.83 10.57 -1.94
CA LEU A 93 10.03 10.27 -2.72
C LEU A 93 10.81 9.11 -2.07
N PRO A 94 11.56 8.32 -2.85
CA PRO A 94 12.30 7.17 -2.32
C PRO A 94 13.23 7.51 -1.13
N PHE A 95 13.73 8.72 -1.11
CA PHE A 95 14.62 9.21 -0.05
C PHE A 95 13.97 9.28 1.33
N ALA A 96 12.67 9.58 1.38
CA ALA A 96 11.93 9.64 2.65
C ALA A 96 11.82 8.24 3.28
N GLY A 97 11.48 7.22 2.48
CA GLY A 97 11.45 5.83 2.93
C GLY A 97 12.82 5.33 3.38
N ALA A 98 13.86 5.64 2.61
CA ALA A 98 15.24 5.30 2.95
C ALA A 98 15.67 5.92 4.28
N ARG A 99 15.40 7.20 4.47
CA ARG A 99 15.68 7.92 5.72
C ARG A 99 14.96 7.31 6.90
N PHE A 100 13.64 7.05 6.76
CA PHE A 100 12.81 6.50 7.83
C PHE A 100 13.28 5.10 8.25
N CYS A 101 13.40 4.19 7.30
CA CYS A 101 13.84 2.81 7.59
C CYS A 101 15.26 2.78 8.13
N GLY A 102 16.17 3.61 7.61
CA GLY A 102 17.54 3.72 8.10
C GLY A 102 17.62 4.24 9.53
N ALA A 103 16.87 5.29 9.85
CA ALA A 103 16.84 5.87 11.20
C ALA A 103 16.23 4.92 12.24
N GLU A 104 15.24 4.11 11.83
CA GLU A 104 14.52 3.18 12.71
C GLU A 104 15.12 1.75 12.70
N GLY A 105 16.09 1.48 11.85
CA GLY A 105 16.69 0.14 11.71
C GLY A 105 15.73 -0.91 11.16
N LEU A 106 14.79 -0.53 10.28
CA LEU A 106 13.80 -1.43 9.70
C LEU A 106 14.35 -2.09 8.43
N THR A 107 14.60 -3.39 8.49
CA THR A 107 15.24 -4.17 7.41
C THR A 107 14.36 -5.24 6.80
N ASP A 108 13.19 -5.52 7.39
CA ASP A 108 12.31 -6.62 6.99
C ASP A 108 11.17 -6.17 6.05
N VAL A 109 11.04 -4.87 5.81
CA VAL A 109 10.12 -4.31 4.83
C VAL A 109 10.87 -3.68 3.65
N VAL A 110 10.22 -3.63 2.51
CA VAL A 110 10.66 -2.90 1.32
C VAL A 110 9.82 -1.63 1.21
N THR A 111 10.43 -0.50 0.93
CA THR A 111 9.68 0.73 0.61
C THR A 111 9.50 0.86 -0.89
N GLY A 112 8.31 1.28 -1.30
CA GLY A 112 7.96 1.52 -2.70
C GLY A 112 7.41 2.93 -2.89
N SER A 113 8.09 3.76 -3.67
CA SER A 113 7.60 5.08 -4.02
C SER A 113 6.78 5.02 -5.29
N THR A 114 5.61 5.67 -5.27
CA THR A 114 4.71 5.75 -6.43
C THR A 114 4.90 7.05 -7.23
N PHE A 115 5.92 7.85 -6.94
CA PHE A 115 6.04 9.22 -7.47
C PHE A 115 6.06 9.31 -9.00
N ARG A 116 6.43 8.25 -9.69
CA ARG A 116 6.41 8.16 -11.17
C ARG A 116 5.67 6.93 -11.68
N SER A 117 4.72 6.42 -10.89
CA SER A 117 3.98 5.19 -11.17
C SER A 117 2.49 5.48 -11.33
N THR A 118 1.78 4.64 -12.07
CA THR A 118 0.31 4.65 -12.15
C THR A 118 -0.36 3.84 -11.04
N PHE A 119 0.40 3.37 -10.06
CA PHE A 119 -0.07 2.51 -8.97
C PHE A 119 -1.33 3.04 -8.28
N GLY A 120 -1.35 4.32 -7.91
CA GLY A 120 -2.47 4.91 -7.22
C GLY A 120 -3.79 4.82 -8.00
N ALA A 121 -3.74 5.02 -9.31
CA ALA A 121 -4.89 4.89 -10.19
C ALA A 121 -5.26 3.42 -10.45
N ASP A 122 -4.26 2.56 -10.65
CA ASP A 122 -4.47 1.15 -10.96
C ASP A 122 -5.08 0.39 -9.78
N TYR A 123 -4.69 0.73 -8.56
CA TYR A 123 -5.23 0.15 -7.32
C TYR A 123 -6.40 0.96 -6.73
N GLY A 124 -6.77 2.09 -7.33
CA GLY A 124 -7.89 2.92 -6.90
C GLY A 124 -7.68 3.60 -5.55
N VAL A 125 -6.45 3.87 -5.15
CA VAL A 125 -6.12 4.36 -3.80
C VAL A 125 -5.68 5.82 -3.74
N THR A 126 -5.55 6.51 -4.85
CA THR A 126 -5.25 7.95 -4.83
C THR A 126 -6.44 8.72 -4.28
N LEU A 127 -6.19 9.58 -3.29
CA LEU A 127 -7.21 10.47 -2.76
C LEU A 127 -7.55 11.55 -3.81
N ALA A 128 -8.82 11.66 -4.14
CA ALA A 128 -9.31 12.54 -5.20
C ALA A 128 -9.61 13.95 -4.72
N ASP A 129 -9.87 14.10 -3.43
CA ASP A 129 -10.29 15.36 -2.82
C ASP A 129 -9.76 15.49 -1.38
N GLY A 130 -10.12 16.57 -0.70
CA GLY A 130 -9.70 16.89 0.64
C GLY A 130 -8.25 17.38 0.73
N PRO A 131 -7.74 17.60 1.96
CA PRO A 131 -6.39 18.19 2.16
C PRO A 131 -5.26 17.26 1.76
N LEU A 132 -5.51 15.94 1.64
CA LEU A 132 -4.52 14.94 1.21
C LEU A 132 -4.69 14.53 -0.26
N ALA A 133 -5.44 15.29 -1.07
CA ALA A 133 -5.64 14.98 -2.48
C ALA A 133 -4.30 14.78 -3.19
N GLY A 134 -4.20 13.71 -3.99
CA GLY A 134 -2.96 13.33 -4.68
C GLY A 134 -2.08 12.33 -3.92
N LEU A 135 -2.26 12.21 -2.60
CA LEU A 135 -1.62 11.16 -1.80
C LEU A 135 -2.44 9.86 -1.85
N LEU A 136 -1.87 8.79 -1.34
CA LEU A 136 -2.58 7.51 -1.25
C LEU A 136 -3.45 7.45 0.00
N SER A 137 -4.54 6.70 -0.08
CA SER A 137 -5.38 6.36 1.07
C SER A 137 -4.64 5.34 1.97
N ARG A 138 -5.27 4.95 3.07
CA ARG A 138 -4.76 3.86 3.90
C ARG A 138 -5.44 2.56 3.51
N ALA A 139 -4.68 1.64 2.98
CA ALA A 139 -5.20 0.36 2.49
C ALA A 139 -4.15 -0.76 2.64
N VAL A 140 -4.63 -1.99 2.67
CA VAL A 140 -3.80 -3.19 2.61
C VAL A 140 -4.31 -4.10 1.51
N VAL A 141 -3.40 -4.62 0.69
CA VAL A 141 -3.69 -5.63 -0.33
C VAL A 141 -2.71 -6.78 -0.16
N VAL A 142 -3.21 -8.00 -0.10
CA VAL A 142 -2.38 -9.20 0.01
C VAL A 142 -2.51 -10.03 -1.25
N LEU A 143 -1.37 -10.44 -1.81
CA LEU A 143 -1.26 -11.25 -3.02
C LEU A 143 -0.66 -12.61 -2.69
N ASP A 144 -1.17 -13.65 -3.35
CA ASP A 144 -0.54 -14.98 -3.31
C ASP A 144 0.67 -15.06 -4.27
N GLU A 145 1.32 -16.22 -4.32
CA GLU A 145 2.50 -16.46 -5.13
C GLU A 145 2.27 -16.31 -6.63
N SER A 146 1.01 -16.39 -7.07
CA SER A 146 0.63 -16.20 -8.48
C SER A 146 0.26 -14.76 -8.82
N GLY A 147 0.27 -13.86 -7.84
CA GLY A 147 -0.15 -12.47 -8.00
C GLY A 147 -1.65 -12.26 -7.93
N LYS A 148 -2.39 -13.23 -7.38
CA LYS A 148 -3.83 -13.13 -7.17
C LYS A 148 -4.12 -12.40 -5.86
N VAL A 149 -5.11 -11.51 -5.88
CA VAL A 149 -5.57 -10.82 -4.67
C VAL A 149 -6.32 -11.80 -3.75
N ILE A 150 -5.82 -11.97 -2.54
CA ILE A 150 -6.44 -12.86 -1.53
C ILE A 150 -7.03 -12.10 -0.35
N TYR A 151 -6.68 -10.84 -0.17
CA TYR A 151 -7.23 -9.98 0.89
C TYR A 151 -7.10 -8.52 0.50
N THR A 152 -8.11 -7.73 0.84
CA THR A 152 -8.06 -6.27 0.72
C THR A 152 -8.71 -5.61 1.93
N GLU A 153 -8.16 -4.46 2.34
CA GLU A 153 -8.77 -3.57 3.31
C GLU A 153 -8.59 -2.12 2.85
N GLN A 154 -9.70 -1.42 2.67
CA GLN A 154 -9.70 0.03 2.60
C GLN A 154 -10.07 0.54 3.99
N VAL A 155 -9.12 1.11 4.73
CA VAL A 155 -9.39 1.60 6.07
C VAL A 155 -10.36 2.78 6.00
N PRO A 156 -11.49 2.76 6.73
CA PRO A 156 -12.55 3.77 6.60
C PRO A 156 -12.13 5.18 7.03
N GLU A 157 -11.17 5.29 7.95
CA GLU A 157 -10.62 6.56 8.41
C GLU A 157 -9.12 6.56 8.18
N VAL A 158 -8.62 7.53 7.39
CA VAL A 158 -7.21 7.62 7.01
C VAL A 158 -6.28 7.68 8.24
N GLY A 159 -6.77 8.25 9.34
CA GLY A 159 -6.06 8.35 10.61
C GLY A 159 -6.04 7.08 11.45
N GLN A 160 -6.63 5.97 11.01
CA GLN A 160 -6.63 4.69 11.74
C GLN A 160 -5.61 3.72 11.18
N GLU A 161 -5.08 2.85 12.06
CA GLU A 161 -4.23 1.74 11.63
C GLU A 161 -5.06 0.65 10.93
N PRO A 162 -4.45 -0.12 10.00
CA PRO A 162 -5.11 -1.26 9.38
C PRO A 162 -5.26 -2.43 10.36
N ASP A 163 -6.07 -3.43 9.98
CA ASP A 163 -6.20 -4.69 10.72
C ASP A 163 -5.03 -5.62 10.34
N TYR A 164 -3.96 -5.57 11.10
CA TYR A 164 -2.75 -6.37 10.87
C TYR A 164 -3.02 -7.88 10.98
N ASP A 165 -3.84 -8.28 11.96
CA ASP A 165 -4.12 -9.69 12.21
C ASP A 165 -4.91 -10.30 11.06
N ALA A 166 -5.88 -9.58 10.51
CA ALA A 166 -6.65 -10.02 9.35
C ALA A 166 -5.76 -10.16 8.10
N ALA A 167 -4.85 -9.23 7.88
CA ALA A 167 -3.90 -9.30 6.76
C ALA A 167 -2.97 -10.52 6.88
N VAL A 168 -2.44 -10.79 8.07
CA VAL A 168 -1.58 -11.95 8.33
C VAL A 168 -2.36 -13.25 8.23
N ALA A 169 -3.59 -13.30 8.75
CA ALA A 169 -4.46 -14.48 8.66
C ALA A 169 -4.75 -14.89 7.21
N ALA A 170 -4.80 -13.95 6.28
CA ALA A 170 -4.97 -14.22 4.85
C ALA A 170 -3.81 -15.00 4.22
N LEU A 171 -2.64 -15.00 4.89
CA LEU A 171 -1.43 -15.71 4.46
C LEU A 171 -1.35 -17.15 5.03
N SER A 172 -2.29 -17.56 5.83
CA SER A 172 -2.32 -18.88 6.48
C SER A 172 -2.91 -19.95 5.58
#